data_e97508bfa8806cfef4b87c33d9cd133f
#
_entry.id   e97508bfa8806cfef4b87c33d9cd133f
#
_cell.length_a   1.000
_cell.length_b   1.000
_cell.length_c   1.000
_cell.angle_alpha   90.00
_cell.angle_beta   90.00
_cell.angle_gamma   90.00
#
_symmetry.space_group_name_H-M   'P 1'
#
loop_
_entity.id
_entity.type
_entity.pdbx_description
1 polymer ?
#
loop_
_entity_poly.entity_id
_entity_poly.type
_entity_poly.pdbx_seq_one_letter_code
_entity_poly.pdbx_strand_id
1 'polypeptide(L)'
;MKTKSIEWWNSLKKNDDTDVTAIEGDTVVYISGIAFLIQRKNDFNNVVCWKVKTTKKDLVSIFSTFRAFCQKNDIQYLRIEGHGKHHYKMLNLLYKYSPEGAGLAYAVEESKEYKSNIWYVKTY
;
A
#
# COMPACT_ATOMS: atom_id res chain seq x y z
N MET A 1 5.03 11.95 7.70
CA MET A 1 5.10 11.35 6.35
C MET A 1 6.20 12.01 5.55
N LYS A 2 6.96 11.23 4.80
CA LYS A 2 8.02 11.73 3.92
C LYS A 2 7.90 11.10 2.54
N THR A 3 8.10 11.90 1.49
CA THR A 3 8.29 11.40 0.15
C THR A 3 9.75 11.00 -0.03
N LYS A 4 10.01 9.83 -0.59
CA LYS A 4 11.34 9.30 -0.80
C LYS A 4 11.64 9.15 -2.29
N SER A 5 12.93 9.04 -2.62
CA SER A 5 13.36 8.80 -4.01
C SER A 5 13.14 7.33 -4.42
N ILE A 6 13.08 7.09 -5.73
CA ILE A 6 13.02 5.73 -6.25
C ILE A 6 14.31 4.95 -5.92
N GLU A 7 15.45 5.63 -5.87
CA GLU A 7 16.73 5.03 -5.48
C GLU A 7 16.68 4.53 -4.03
N TRP A 8 16.06 5.30 -3.14
CA TRP A 8 15.86 4.87 -1.76
C TRP A 8 15.05 3.59 -1.67
N TRP A 9 13.93 3.49 -2.39
CA TRP A 9 13.11 2.28 -2.45
C TRP A 9 13.92 1.09 -2.97
N ASN A 10 14.65 1.28 -4.08
CA ASN A 10 15.44 0.23 -4.71
C ASN A 10 16.60 -0.24 -3.84
N SER A 11 17.06 0.58 -2.89
CA SER A 11 18.11 0.22 -1.95
C SER A 11 17.63 -0.64 -0.79
N LEU A 12 16.32 -0.72 -0.55
CA LEU A 12 15.76 -1.52 0.54
C LEU A 12 15.90 -3.00 0.25
N LYS A 13 16.26 -3.78 1.28
CA LYS A 13 16.24 -5.24 1.19
C LYS A 13 14.80 -5.72 1.42
N LYS A 14 14.19 -6.23 0.38
CA LYS A 14 12.84 -6.79 0.42
C LYS A 14 12.91 -8.28 0.12
N ASN A 15 11.87 -9.03 0.51
CA ASN A 15 11.76 -10.43 0.11
C ASN A 15 11.36 -10.52 -1.38
N ASP A 16 11.51 -11.72 -1.97
CA ASP A 16 11.28 -11.92 -3.40
C ASP A 16 9.87 -11.50 -3.85
N ASP A 17 8.87 -11.70 -2.98
CA ASP A 17 7.46 -11.39 -3.31
C ASP A 17 7.18 -9.88 -3.42
N THR A 18 7.98 -9.07 -2.75
CA THR A 18 7.81 -7.62 -2.69
C THR A 18 8.97 -6.85 -3.30
N ASP A 19 9.91 -7.56 -3.92
CA ASP A 19 11.09 -6.94 -4.55
C ASP A 19 10.74 -6.38 -5.93
N VAL A 20 9.96 -5.32 -5.92
CA VAL A 20 9.54 -4.59 -7.11
C VAL A 20 10.45 -3.40 -7.30
N THR A 21 11.02 -3.26 -8.48
CA THR A 21 11.88 -2.12 -8.83
C THR A 21 11.03 -0.88 -9.11
N ALA A 22 11.35 0.23 -8.43
CA ALA A 22 10.76 1.51 -8.74
C ALA A 22 11.46 2.13 -9.95
N ILE A 23 10.67 2.75 -10.81
CA ILE A 23 11.15 3.42 -12.03
C ILE A 23 10.71 4.88 -12.04
N GLU A 24 11.28 5.68 -12.94
CA GLU A 24 10.91 7.07 -13.10
C GLU A 24 9.40 7.22 -13.31
N GLY A 25 8.80 8.18 -12.61
CA GLY A 25 7.36 8.39 -12.59
C GLY A 25 6.63 7.71 -11.43
N ASP A 26 7.28 6.74 -10.78
CA ASP A 26 6.73 6.11 -9.57
C ASP A 26 6.85 7.07 -8.37
N THR A 27 5.95 6.91 -7.41
CA THR A 27 5.93 7.69 -6.18
C THR A 27 6.24 6.79 -4.99
N VAL A 28 7.14 7.22 -4.12
CA VAL A 28 7.49 6.50 -2.91
C VAL A 28 7.16 7.36 -1.69
N VAL A 29 6.39 6.79 -0.77
CA VAL A 29 5.99 7.46 0.47
C VAL A 29 6.41 6.61 1.66
N TYR A 30 6.93 7.25 2.69
CA TYR A 30 7.36 6.60 3.92
C TYR A 30 6.58 7.16 5.10
N ILE A 31 5.86 6.27 5.79
CA ILE A 31 5.00 6.65 6.92
C ILE A 31 5.30 5.71 8.09
N SER A 32 5.90 6.25 9.14
CA SER A 32 6.09 5.56 10.43
C SER A 32 6.62 4.13 10.33
N GLY A 33 7.59 3.90 9.48
CA GLY A 33 8.24 2.60 9.31
C GLY A 33 7.74 1.78 8.12
N ILE A 34 6.68 2.21 7.44
CA ILE A 34 6.14 1.51 6.27
C ILE A 34 6.40 2.34 5.01
N ALA A 35 7.00 1.72 4.01
CA ALA A 35 7.21 2.29 2.70
C ALA A 35 6.10 1.85 1.75
N PHE A 36 5.60 2.79 0.96
CA PHE A 36 4.59 2.58 -0.06
C PHE A 36 5.16 2.98 -1.41
N LEU A 37 5.20 2.04 -2.34
CA LEU A 37 5.51 2.33 -3.73
C LEU A 37 4.21 2.40 -4.52
N ILE A 38 3.96 3.53 -5.16
CA ILE A 38 2.78 3.75 -5.99
C ILE A 38 3.21 3.78 -7.44
N GLN A 39 2.76 2.81 -8.21
CA GLN A 39 3.04 2.68 -9.64
C GLN A 39 1.77 2.95 -10.44
N ARG A 40 1.83 3.90 -11.34
CA ARG A 40 0.68 4.24 -12.19
C ARG A 40 0.47 3.17 -13.24
N LYS A 41 -0.77 2.69 -13.33
CA LYS A 41 -1.27 1.78 -14.38
C LYS A 41 -2.49 2.43 -15.04
N ASN A 42 -3.02 1.80 -16.08
CA ASN A 42 -4.13 2.38 -16.84
C ASN A 42 -5.41 2.59 -15.99
N ASP A 43 -5.84 1.56 -15.28
CA ASP A 43 -7.10 1.58 -14.53
C ASP A 43 -6.91 1.79 -13.03
N PHE A 44 -5.82 1.28 -12.49
CA PHE A 44 -5.50 1.35 -11.06
C PHE A 44 -4.05 1.74 -10.86
N ASN A 45 -3.79 2.42 -9.75
CA ASN A 45 -2.43 2.61 -9.28
C ASN A 45 -2.05 1.38 -8.45
N ASN A 46 -0.98 0.71 -8.85
CA ASN A 46 -0.49 -0.45 -8.11
C ASN A 46 0.30 0.01 -6.89
N VAL A 47 0.01 -0.56 -5.73
CA VAL A 47 0.67 -0.19 -4.47
C VAL A 47 1.37 -1.41 -3.90
N VAL A 48 2.66 -1.25 -3.62
CA VAL A 48 3.47 -2.23 -2.92
C VAL A 48 3.85 -1.65 -1.56
N CYS A 49 3.57 -2.41 -0.50
CA CYS A 49 3.89 -2.00 0.87
C CYS A 49 5.06 -2.80 1.39
N TRP A 50 5.98 -2.14 2.08
CA TRP A 50 7.10 -2.80 2.72
C TRP A 50 7.34 -2.23 4.12
N LYS A 51 7.44 -3.11 5.10
CA LYS A 51 7.79 -2.73 6.47
C LYS A 51 9.30 -2.56 6.59
N VAL A 52 9.75 -1.32 6.64
CA VAL A 52 11.18 -0.99 6.77
C VAL A 52 11.65 -1.18 8.21
N LYS A 53 10.83 -0.77 9.18
CA LYS A 53 11.10 -0.94 10.61
C LYS A 53 9.80 -1.04 11.39
N THR A 54 9.90 -1.50 12.64
CA THR A 54 8.76 -1.56 13.54
C THR A 54 8.19 -0.16 13.77
N THR A 55 6.87 -0.03 13.61
CA THR A 55 6.17 1.21 13.84
C THR A 55 5.54 1.23 15.23
N LYS A 56 5.50 2.42 15.86
CA LYS A 56 4.78 2.67 17.11
C LYS A 56 3.35 3.11 16.87
N LYS A 57 3.01 3.53 15.65
CA LYS A 57 1.65 3.93 15.28
C LYS A 57 0.85 2.71 14.84
N ASP A 58 -0.44 2.73 15.10
CA ASP A 58 -1.32 1.69 14.60
C ASP A 58 -1.47 1.78 13.07
N LEU A 59 -1.81 0.65 12.46
CA LEU A 59 -1.90 0.55 11.00
C LEU A 59 -3.04 1.39 10.42
N VAL A 60 -4.13 1.55 11.15
CA VAL A 60 -5.26 2.38 10.70
C VAL A 60 -4.82 3.83 10.54
N SER A 61 -4.06 4.36 11.50
CA SER A 61 -3.51 5.72 11.42
C SER A 61 -2.54 5.88 10.25
N ILE A 62 -1.68 4.89 10.02
CA ILE A 62 -0.72 4.91 8.90
C ILE A 62 -1.46 4.93 7.57
N PHE A 63 -2.46 4.08 7.39
CA PHE A 63 -3.23 4.04 6.14
C PHE A 63 -4.15 5.24 5.97
N SER A 64 -4.65 5.81 7.04
CA SER A 64 -5.39 7.07 6.98
C SER A 64 -4.51 8.21 6.46
N THR A 65 -3.27 8.28 6.92
CA THR A 65 -2.28 9.24 6.42
C THR A 65 -1.97 8.99 4.95
N PHE A 66 -1.79 7.73 4.56
CA PHE A 66 -1.54 7.34 3.18
C PHE A 66 -2.73 7.71 2.28
N ARG A 67 -3.96 7.44 2.72
CA ARG A 67 -5.18 7.82 2.01
C ARG A 67 -5.27 9.33 1.79
N ALA A 68 -5.00 10.11 2.84
CA ALA A 68 -5.01 11.57 2.75
C ALA A 68 -3.98 12.08 1.73
N PHE A 69 -2.80 11.48 1.69
CA PHE A 69 -1.79 11.76 0.66
C PHE A 69 -2.33 11.46 -0.74
N CYS A 70 -2.96 10.31 -0.93
CA CYS A 70 -3.55 9.93 -2.21
C CYS A 70 -4.64 10.91 -2.65
N GLN A 71 -5.52 11.31 -1.74
CA GLN A 71 -6.57 12.30 -2.03
C GLN A 71 -5.98 13.64 -2.46
N LYS A 72 -4.96 14.11 -1.76
CA LYS A 72 -4.29 15.38 -2.06
C LYS A 72 -3.60 15.36 -3.42
N ASN A 73 -3.13 14.21 -3.87
CA ASN A 73 -2.37 14.05 -5.12
C ASN A 73 -3.20 13.44 -6.25
N ASP A 74 -4.51 13.42 -6.09
CA ASP A 74 -5.47 12.89 -7.09
C ASP A 74 -5.18 11.44 -7.50
N ILE A 75 -4.81 10.61 -6.54
CA ILE A 75 -4.61 9.18 -6.70
C ILE A 75 -5.88 8.49 -6.20
N GLN A 76 -6.77 8.10 -7.09
CA GLN A 76 -8.14 7.72 -6.74
C GLN A 76 -8.34 6.22 -6.56
N TYR A 77 -7.76 5.41 -7.42
CA TYR A 77 -7.97 3.96 -7.42
C TYR A 77 -6.66 3.25 -7.15
N LEU A 78 -6.67 2.40 -6.13
CA LEU A 78 -5.50 1.63 -5.72
C LEU A 78 -5.76 0.15 -5.87
N ARG A 79 -4.76 -0.58 -6.32
CA ARG A 79 -4.69 -2.03 -6.24
C ARG A 79 -3.54 -2.38 -5.30
N ILE A 80 -3.87 -2.96 -4.16
CA ILE A 80 -2.88 -3.32 -3.15
C ILE A 80 -2.81 -4.84 -3.07
N GLU A 81 -1.66 -5.41 -3.35
CA GLU A 81 -1.40 -6.83 -3.21
C GLU A 81 -0.67 -7.10 -1.91
N GLY A 82 -1.29 -7.88 -1.04
CA GLY A 82 -0.70 -8.29 0.22
C GLY A 82 -0.09 -9.68 0.08
N HIS A 83 1.21 -9.78 0.35
CA HIS A 83 1.95 -11.03 0.34
C HIS A 83 2.18 -11.51 1.76
N GLY A 84 1.82 -12.76 2.00
CA GLY A 84 2.03 -13.39 3.27
C GLY A 84 1.01 -13.01 4.34
N LYS A 85 1.11 -13.72 5.46
CA LYS A 85 0.13 -13.69 6.55
C LYS A 85 -0.02 -12.31 7.20
N HIS A 86 1.08 -11.56 7.33
CA HIS A 86 1.05 -10.26 7.99
C HIS A 86 0.32 -9.21 7.15
N HIS A 87 0.57 -9.16 5.86
CA HIS A 87 -0.12 -8.24 4.95
C HIS A 87 -1.61 -8.54 4.88
N TYR A 88 -1.97 -9.82 4.83
CA TYR A 88 -3.37 -10.24 4.85
C TYR A 88 -4.10 -9.75 6.09
N LYS A 89 -3.53 -9.99 7.28
CA LYS A 89 -4.12 -9.53 8.54
C LYS A 89 -4.25 -8.02 8.59
N MET A 90 -3.22 -7.31 8.14
CA MET A 90 -3.20 -5.85 8.11
C MET A 90 -4.32 -5.28 7.25
N LEU A 91 -4.45 -5.77 6.02
CA LEU A 91 -5.44 -5.28 5.08
C LEU A 91 -6.86 -5.67 5.50
N ASN A 92 -7.04 -6.86 6.08
CA ASN A 92 -8.32 -7.26 6.66
C ASN A 92 -8.75 -6.35 7.82
N LEU A 93 -7.82 -5.96 8.69
CA LEU A 93 -8.12 -5.03 9.77
C LEU A 93 -8.52 -3.66 9.22
N LEU A 94 -7.84 -3.18 8.20
CA LEU A 94 -8.19 -1.93 7.54
C LEU A 94 -9.57 -1.98 6.91
N TYR A 95 -9.89 -3.07 6.25
CA TYR A 95 -11.22 -3.27 5.68
C TYR A 95 -12.31 -3.31 6.76
N LYS A 96 -12.06 -4.07 7.84
CA LYS A 96 -13.03 -4.26 8.93
C LYS A 96 -13.29 -2.98 9.73
N TYR A 97 -12.25 -2.18 9.97
CA TYR A 97 -12.34 -0.99 10.83
C TYR A 97 -12.34 0.33 10.06
N SER A 98 -12.42 0.28 8.72
CA SER A 98 -12.66 1.50 7.95
C SER A 98 -13.99 2.12 8.35
N PRO A 99 -14.04 3.43 8.61
CA PRO A 99 -15.31 4.11 8.80
C PRO A 99 -16.23 3.86 7.61
N GLU A 100 -17.49 3.66 7.88
CA GLU A 100 -18.51 3.51 6.85
C GLU A 100 -18.47 4.71 5.90
N GLY A 101 -18.47 4.46 4.59
CA GLY A 101 -18.32 5.52 3.60
C GLY A 101 -16.89 5.99 3.37
N ALA A 102 -15.96 5.63 4.23
CA ALA A 102 -14.55 5.87 3.98
C ALA A 102 -13.92 4.83 3.06
N GLY A 103 -14.62 3.72 2.82
CA GLY A 103 -14.35 2.69 1.81
C GLY A 103 -12.89 2.45 1.49
N LEU A 104 -12.11 1.92 2.44
CA LEU A 104 -10.73 1.59 2.12
C LEU A 104 -10.66 0.48 1.09
N ALA A 105 -11.53 -0.52 1.19
CA ALA A 105 -11.59 -1.56 0.19
C ALA A 105 -13.03 -1.78 -0.27
N TYR A 106 -13.24 -1.83 -1.58
CA TYR A 106 -14.54 -2.10 -2.18
C TYR A 106 -14.58 -3.44 -2.90
N ALA A 107 -13.45 -4.08 -3.08
CA ALA A 107 -13.38 -5.43 -3.64
C ALA A 107 -12.13 -6.13 -3.10
N VAL A 108 -12.27 -7.43 -2.85
CA VAL A 108 -11.18 -8.29 -2.40
C VAL A 108 -11.15 -9.51 -3.30
N GLU A 109 -9.99 -9.82 -3.86
CA GLU A 109 -9.74 -11.00 -4.64
C GLU A 109 -8.65 -11.85 -3.99
N GLU A 110 -8.83 -13.16 -3.97
CA GLU A 110 -7.81 -14.09 -3.51
C GLU A 110 -7.11 -14.72 -4.71
N SER A 111 -5.80 -14.65 -4.71
CA SER A 111 -4.98 -15.40 -5.65
C SER A 111 -4.50 -16.69 -5.00
N LYS A 112 -5.06 -17.83 -5.43
CA LYS A 112 -4.65 -19.16 -4.92
C LYS A 112 -3.27 -19.54 -5.43
N GLU A 113 -2.89 -19.08 -6.61
CA GLU A 113 -1.63 -19.40 -7.27
C GLU A 113 -0.44 -18.81 -6.51
N TYR A 114 -0.55 -17.56 -6.08
CA TYR A 114 0.54 -16.83 -5.42
C TYR A 114 0.35 -16.70 -3.91
N LYS A 115 -0.69 -17.29 -3.34
CA LYS A 115 -1.05 -17.15 -1.91
C LYS A 115 -1.08 -15.69 -1.48
N SER A 116 -1.58 -14.81 -2.34
CA SER A 116 -1.69 -13.38 -2.11
C SER A 116 -3.15 -12.96 -2.16
N ASN A 117 -3.45 -11.85 -1.50
CA ASN A 117 -4.76 -11.22 -1.56
C ASN A 117 -4.61 -9.85 -2.21
N ILE A 118 -5.58 -9.49 -3.03
CA ILE A 118 -5.59 -8.23 -3.77
C ILE A 118 -6.78 -7.42 -3.27
N TRP A 119 -6.52 -6.19 -2.85
CA TRP A 119 -7.54 -5.23 -2.44
C TRP A 119 -7.63 -4.10 -3.45
N TYR A 120 -8.85 -3.80 -3.86
CA TYR A 120 -9.14 -2.63 -4.65
C TYR A 120 -9.69 -1.56 -3.72
N VAL A 121 -9.09 -0.39 -3.73
CA VAL A 121 -9.36 0.67 -2.76
C VAL A 121 -9.71 1.96 -3.49
N LYS A 122 -10.76 2.62 -3.01
CA LYS A 122 -11.06 4.02 -3.37
C LYS A 122 -10.50 4.94 -2.28
N THR A 123 -9.83 5.99 -2.70
CA THR A 123 -9.24 6.96 -1.76
C THR A 123 -10.18 8.14 -1.46
N TYR A 124 -11.25 8.26 -2.21
CA TYR A 124 -12.23 9.34 -2.07
C TYR A 124 -13.59 8.85 -1.59
#